data_32263e98cb0cea2cea8daa53da845554
#
_entry.id   32263e98cb0cea2cea8daa53da845554
#
_cell.length_a   1.000
_cell.length_b   1.000
_cell.length_c   1.000
_cell.angle_alpha   90.00
_cell.angle_beta   90.00
_cell.angle_gamma   90.00
#
_symmetry.space_group_name_H-M   'P 1'
#
loop_
_entity.id
_entity.type
_entity.pdbx_description
1 polymer ?
#
loop_
_entity_poly.entity_id
_entity_poly.type
_entity_poly.pdbx_seq_one_letter_code
_entity_poly.pdbx_strand_id
1 'polypeptide(L)'
;MTNILQPWLLAVTSILDWLFGLAVGIALGLTGGGGMLAVPALVVGLGYSLQEAVPVALVSICIAASMGALDGFRQRLVRYKAAIVMAATGIACAPIGIWLAQSLPVELLTYAFAVLLALVSLKMVFQSSIDRSSVVKGERARKVCRIDPDTGRFLWNRNSFAAFSGIGGVSGVCSGMLGVGGGFLIVPSLHQSSDLSIASTVATSLATVALVSGGTAALIFLQGVGITADSAFFILSVVGGMLLARSCSGLLSDLYLHVGFASVATIAAGVMIYQQSQVGGM
;
A
#
# COMPACT_ATOMS: atom_id res chain seq x y z
N MET A 1 -14.72 -18.34 -36.77
CA MET A 1 -13.79 -17.16 -36.64
C MET A 1 -13.36 -16.86 -35.19
N THR A 2 -13.87 -17.54 -34.18
CA THR A 2 -13.59 -17.28 -32.74
C THR A 2 -12.28 -17.86 -32.23
N ASN A 3 -11.67 -18.85 -32.86
CA ASN A 3 -10.47 -19.54 -32.36
C ASN A 3 -9.12 -18.86 -32.69
N ILE A 4 -9.09 -17.88 -33.56
CA ILE A 4 -7.83 -17.19 -33.94
C ILE A 4 -7.57 -15.96 -33.06
N LEU A 5 -8.62 -15.40 -32.49
CA LEU A 5 -8.51 -14.20 -31.65
C LEU A 5 -8.15 -14.51 -30.16
N GLN A 6 -8.44 -15.73 -29.67
CA GLN A 6 -8.14 -16.12 -28.30
C GLN A 6 -6.65 -16.00 -27.91
N PRO A 7 -5.69 -16.52 -28.70
CA PRO A 7 -4.28 -16.42 -28.30
C PRO A 7 -3.75 -14.98 -28.28
N TRP A 8 -4.25 -14.09 -29.15
CA TRP A 8 -3.88 -12.68 -29.15
C TRP A 8 -4.47 -11.92 -27.96
N LEU A 9 -5.70 -12.21 -27.57
CA LEU A 9 -6.32 -11.63 -26.38
C LEU A 9 -5.58 -12.06 -25.11
N LEU A 10 -5.22 -13.34 -24.99
CA LEU A 10 -4.41 -13.84 -23.88
C LEU A 10 -3.00 -13.21 -23.84
N ALA A 11 -2.38 -12.98 -24.99
CA ALA A 11 -1.10 -12.33 -25.07
C ALA A 11 -1.18 -10.84 -24.67
N VAL A 12 -2.23 -10.14 -25.06
CA VAL A 12 -2.43 -8.72 -24.71
C VAL A 12 -2.75 -8.57 -23.23
N THR A 13 -3.60 -9.43 -22.65
CA THR A 13 -3.91 -9.39 -21.21
C THR A 13 -2.66 -9.66 -20.38
N SER A 14 -1.85 -10.66 -20.76
CA SER A 14 -0.60 -10.96 -20.05
C SER A 14 0.42 -9.80 -20.11
N ILE A 15 0.52 -9.07 -21.23
CA ILE A 15 1.39 -7.89 -21.34
C ILE A 15 0.89 -6.76 -20.41
N LEU A 16 -0.42 -6.55 -20.33
CA LEU A 16 -1.01 -5.55 -19.43
C LEU A 16 -0.78 -5.93 -17.96
N ASP A 17 -0.93 -7.22 -17.60
CA ASP A 17 -0.61 -7.74 -16.27
C ASP A 17 0.83 -7.40 -15.86
N TRP A 18 1.79 -7.62 -16.80
CA TRP A 18 3.19 -7.30 -16.57
C TRP A 18 3.43 -5.81 -16.37
N LEU A 19 2.82 -4.95 -17.19
CA LEU A 19 3.01 -3.50 -17.11
C LEU A 19 2.42 -2.92 -15.84
N PHE A 20 1.17 -3.26 -15.52
CA PHE A 20 0.50 -2.75 -14.32
C PHE A 20 1.13 -3.30 -13.04
N GLY A 21 1.44 -4.60 -13.00
CA GLY A 21 2.10 -5.20 -11.85
C GLY A 21 3.49 -4.61 -11.60
N LEU A 22 4.29 -4.41 -12.65
CA LEU A 22 5.61 -3.81 -12.55
C LEU A 22 5.53 -2.36 -12.05
N ALA A 23 4.57 -1.57 -12.54
CA ALA A 23 4.35 -0.20 -12.07
C ALA A 23 3.96 -0.16 -10.59
N VAL A 24 3.06 -1.05 -10.15
CA VAL A 24 2.66 -1.21 -8.74
C VAL A 24 3.84 -1.61 -7.88
N GLY A 25 4.65 -2.57 -8.32
CA GLY A 25 5.84 -3.05 -7.62
C GLY A 25 6.89 -1.95 -7.46
N ILE A 26 7.15 -1.18 -8.50
CA ILE A 26 8.06 -0.03 -8.45
C ILE A 26 7.53 1.01 -7.46
N ALA A 27 6.26 1.38 -7.55
CA ALA A 27 5.65 2.32 -6.63
C ALA A 27 5.75 1.85 -5.17
N LEU A 28 5.49 0.56 -4.90
CA LEU A 28 5.60 -0.04 -3.57
C LEU A 28 7.04 0.01 -3.05
N GLY A 29 8.02 -0.34 -3.89
CA GLY A 29 9.43 -0.39 -3.52
C GLY A 29 10.03 0.98 -3.20
N LEU A 30 9.63 2.00 -3.94
CA LEU A 30 10.14 3.36 -3.77
C LEU A 30 9.47 4.11 -2.63
N THR A 31 8.16 3.98 -2.48
CA THR A 31 7.39 4.77 -1.49
C THR A 31 7.09 4.02 -0.19
N GLY A 32 7.17 2.69 -0.20
CA GLY A 32 6.70 1.85 0.92
C GLY A 32 5.18 1.85 1.13
N GLY A 33 4.44 2.64 0.35
CA GLY A 33 2.99 2.80 0.41
C GLY A 33 2.26 2.49 -0.89
N GLY A 34 3.01 2.18 -1.96
CA GLY A 34 2.48 1.99 -3.32
C GLY A 34 1.51 0.83 -3.50
N GLY A 35 1.36 -0.04 -2.50
CA GLY A 35 0.40 -1.15 -2.53
C GLY A 35 -1.05 -0.71 -2.77
N MET A 36 -1.40 0.54 -2.48
CA MET A 36 -2.75 1.04 -2.74
C MET A 36 -3.08 1.14 -4.24
N LEU A 37 -2.09 1.11 -5.12
CA LEU A 37 -2.31 1.08 -6.57
C LEU A 37 -2.62 -0.32 -7.11
N ALA A 38 -2.42 -1.39 -6.32
CA ALA A 38 -2.61 -2.76 -6.76
C ALA A 38 -4.08 -3.06 -7.10
N VAL A 39 -5.01 -2.64 -6.24
CA VAL A 39 -6.44 -2.86 -6.49
C VAL A 39 -6.95 -2.06 -7.69
N PRO A 40 -6.69 -0.74 -7.85
CA PRO A 40 -7.05 -0.03 -9.06
C PRO A 40 -6.42 -0.61 -10.33
N ALA A 41 -5.18 -1.06 -10.27
CA ALA A 41 -4.51 -1.68 -11.41
C ALA A 41 -5.23 -2.97 -11.86
N LEU A 42 -5.69 -3.79 -10.91
CA LEU A 42 -6.47 -5.00 -11.19
C LEU A 42 -7.89 -4.67 -11.69
N VAL A 43 -8.58 -3.75 -11.03
CA VAL A 43 -9.99 -3.44 -11.37
C VAL A 43 -10.08 -2.63 -12.66
N VAL A 44 -9.33 -1.52 -12.77
CA VAL A 44 -9.41 -0.60 -13.91
C VAL A 44 -8.56 -1.08 -15.08
N GLY A 45 -7.36 -1.62 -14.78
CA GLY A 45 -6.42 -2.04 -15.81
C GLY A 45 -6.75 -3.40 -16.40
N LEU A 46 -7.17 -4.34 -15.58
CA LEU A 46 -7.32 -5.75 -15.96
C LEU A 46 -8.78 -6.25 -15.91
N GLY A 47 -9.72 -5.40 -15.47
CA GLY A 47 -11.14 -5.73 -15.47
C GLY A 47 -11.58 -6.74 -14.40
N TYR A 48 -10.77 -6.96 -13.36
CA TYR A 48 -11.17 -7.81 -12.23
C TYR A 48 -12.32 -7.18 -11.46
N SER A 49 -13.20 -8.00 -10.91
CA SER A 49 -14.15 -7.53 -9.90
C SER A 49 -13.38 -7.11 -8.63
N LEU A 50 -13.93 -6.20 -7.84
CA LEU A 50 -13.28 -5.75 -6.60
C LEU A 50 -13.03 -6.91 -5.63
N GLN A 51 -13.94 -7.88 -5.58
CA GLN A 51 -13.84 -9.06 -4.72
C GLN A 51 -12.71 -10.01 -5.12
N GLU A 52 -12.42 -10.15 -6.41
CA GLU A 52 -11.31 -10.94 -6.94
C GLU A 52 -9.98 -10.18 -6.84
N ALA A 53 -10.01 -8.86 -7.03
CA ALA A 53 -8.81 -8.02 -6.99
C ALA A 53 -8.17 -7.97 -5.59
N VAL A 54 -8.99 -7.92 -4.51
CA VAL A 54 -8.52 -7.77 -3.13
C VAL A 54 -7.56 -8.90 -2.70
N PRO A 55 -7.88 -10.20 -2.82
CA PRO A 55 -6.97 -11.26 -2.40
C PRO A 55 -5.70 -11.31 -3.25
N VAL A 56 -5.80 -11.06 -4.57
CA VAL A 56 -4.64 -11.00 -5.48
C VAL A 56 -3.72 -9.85 -5.10
N ALA A 57 -4.26 -8.67 -4.86
CA ALA A 57 -3.50 -7.50 -4.42
C ALA A 57 -2.78 -7.76 -3.10
N LEU A 58 -3.48 -8.30 -2.09
CA LEU A 58 -2.90 -8.58 -0.77
C LEU A 58 -1.74 -9.57 -0.84
N VAL A 59 -1.86 -10.64 -1.64
CA VAL A 59 -0.77 -11.61 -1.81
C VAL A 59 0.41 -10.99 -2.55
N SER A 60 0.15 -10.25 -3.64
CA SER A 60 1.17 -9.54 -4.39
C SER A 60 1.96 -8.57 -3.50
N ILE A 61 1.23 -7.77 -2.72
CA ILE A 61 1.81 -6.81 -1.78
C ILE A 61 2.57 -7.53 -0.67
N CYS A 62 2.03 -8.62 -0.11
CA CYS A 62 2.68 -9.39 0.93
C CYS A 62 4.05 -9.91 0.48
N ILE A 63 4.12 -10.55 -0.69
CA ILE A 63 5.36 -11.12 -1.21
C ILE A 63 6.35 -10.00 -1.55
N ALA A 64 5.93 -8.98 -2.29
CA ALA A 64 6.79 -7.88 -2.68
C ALA A 64 7.30 -7.08 -1.46
N ALA A 65 6.42 -6.73 -0.52
CA ALA A 65 6.80 -6.03 0.70
C ALA A 65 7.71 -6.87 1.61
N SER A 66 7.55 -8.20 1.65
CA SER A 66 8.44 -9.11 2.38
C SER A 66 9.87 -9.05 1.83
N MET A 67 10.04 -9.01 0.51
CA MET A 67 11.37 -8.86 -0.10
C MET A 67 12.00 -7.50 0.26
N GLY A 68 11.20 -6.42 0.20
CA GLY A 68 11.69 -5.11 0.59
C GLY A 68 12.00 -4.99 2.08
N ALA A 69 11.19 -5.64 2.92
CA ALA A 69 11.45 -5.71 4.36
C ALA A 69 12.74 -6.48 4.66
N LEU A 70 12.97 -7.61 3.98
CA LEU A 70 14.18 -8.43 4.16
C LEU A 70 15.44 -7.64 3.85
N ASP A 71 15.43 -6.86 2.75
CA ASP A 71 16.53 -5.97 2.43
C ASP A 71 16.70 -4.87 3.49
N GLY A 72 15.60 -4.25 3.95
CA GLY A 72 15.63 -3.30 5.07
C GLY A 72 16.14 -3.89 6.39
N PHE A 73 15.86 -5.17 6.67
CA PHE A 73 16.43 -5.88 7.82
C PHE A 73 17.94 -6.08 7.68
N ARG A 74 18.43 -6.47 6.50
CA ARG A 74 19.87 -6.61 6.21
C ARG A 74 20.62 -5.30 6.42
N GLN A 75 20.00 -4.19 6.03
CA GLN A 75 20.56 -2.83 6.20
C GLN A 75 20.34 -2.27 7.61
N ARG A 76 19.72 -3.00 8.54
CA ARG A 76 19.37 -2.58 9.91
C ARG A 76 18.50 -1.31 10.00
N LEU A 77 17.73 -1.05 8.95
CA LEU A 77 16.84 0.11 8.88
C LEU A 77 15.47 -0.13 9.54
N VAL A 78 15.04 -1.40 9.64
CA VAL A 78 13.72 -1.77 10.15
C VAL A 78 13.65 -1.64 11.66
N ARG A 79 12.66 -0.89 12.14
CA ARG A 79 12.31 -0.79 13.56
C ARG A 79 11.31 -1.90 13.95
N TYR A 80 11.82 -3.12 14.13
CA TYR A 80 11.03 -4.34 14.32
C TYR A 80 9.97 -4.25 15.42
N LYS A 81 10.25 -3.57 16.56
CA LYS A 81 9.26 -3.42 17.64
C LYS A 81 8.03 -2.62 17.20
N ALA A 82 8.24 -1.49 16.50
CA ALA A 82 7.14 -0.69 15.97
C ALA A 82 6.38 -1.46 14.89
N ALA A 83 7.09 -2.16 14.00
CA ALA A 83 6.48 -2.97 12.96
C ALA A 83 5.60 -4.10 13.55
N ILE A 84 6.06 -4.80 14.59
CA ILE A 84 5.29 -5.87 15.24
C ILE A 84 4.03 -5.32 15.92
N VAL A 85 4.12 -4.20 16.65
CA VAL A 85 2.95 -3.60 17.31
C VAL A 85 1.91 -3.18 16.28
N MET A 86 2.33 -2.47 15.22
CA MET A 86 1.44 -2.05 14.15
C MET A 86 0.83 -3.25 13.41
N ALA A 87 1.63 -4.30 13.14
CA ALA A 87 1.15 -5.49 12.47
C ALA A 87 0.17 -6.29 13.33
N ALA A 88 0.46 -6.48 14.61
CA ALA A 88 -0.44 -7.19 15.53
C ALA A 88 -1.80 -6.52 15.66
N THR A 89 -1.80 -5.18 15.85
CA THR A 89 -3.06 -4.41 15.91
C THR A 89 -3.76 -4.35 14.54
N GLY A 90 -2.99 -4.29 13.44
CA GLY A 90 -3.54 -4.32 12.10
C GLY A 90 -4.23 -5.64 11.78
N ILE A 91 -3.58 -6.77 12.04
CA ILE A 91 -4.17 -8.11 11.85
C ILE A 91 -5.40 -8.30 12.75
N ALA A 92 -5.34 -7.84 14.00
CA ALA A 92 -6.48 -7.92 14.92
C ALA A 92 -7.68 -7.10 14.45
N CYS A 93 -7.47 -5.96 13.77
CA CYS A 93 -8.52 -5.11 13.25
C CYS A 93 -8.96 -5.46 11.81
N ALA A 94 -8.17 -6.25 11.06
CA ALA A 94 -8.49 -6.65 9.69
C ALA A 94 -9.86 -7.35 9.54
N PRO A 95 -10.30 -8.23 10.46
CA PRO A 95 -11.64 -8.84 10.39
C PRO A 95 -12.77 -7.81 10.36
N ILE A 96 -12.62 -6.68 11.06
CA ILE A 96 -13.61 -5.59 11.03
C ILE A 96 -13.70 -5.01 9.61
N GLY A 97 -12.56 -4.81 8.96
CA GLY A 97 -12.51 -4.34 7.56
C GLY A 97 -13.14 -5.32 6.59
N ILE A 98 -12.85 -6.62 6.73
CA ILE A 98 -13.43 -7.69 5.89
C ILE A 98 -14.95 -7.76 6.08
N TRP A 99 -15.43 -7.73 7.32
CA TRP A 99 -16.86 -7.71 7.63
C TRP A 99 -17.54 -6.48 7.02
N LEU A 100 -16.92 -5.31 7.12
CA LEU A 100 -17.46 -4.08 6.54
C LEU A 100 -17.52 -4.17 5.01
N ALA A 101 -16.49 -4.74 4.36
CA ALA A 101 -16.48 -4.96 2.92
C ALA A 101 -17.58 -5.89 2.44
N GLN A 102 -17.95 -6.89 3.25
CA GLN A 102 -19.03 -7.83 2.94
C GLN A 102 -20.44 -7.26 3.23
N SER A 103 -20.53 -6.29 4.14
CA SER A 103 -21.80 -5.68 4.56
C SER A 103 -22.21 -4.49 3.70
N LEU A 104 -21.27 -3.86 3.00
CA LEU A 104 -21.51 -2.67 2.19
C LEU A 104 -21.73 -3.04 0.72
N PRO A 105 -22.61 -2.31 0.01
CA PRO A 105 -22.75 -2.46 -1.44
C PRO A 105 -21.43 -2.07 -2.13
N VAL A 106 -21.14 -2.73 -3.26
CA VAL A 106 -19.89 -2.55 -4.01
C VAL A 106 -19.68 -1.10 -4.45
N GLU A 107 -20.79 -0.41 -4.76
CA GLU A 107 -20.75 1.00 -5.13
C GLU A 107 -20.17 1.88 -4.01
N LEU A 108 -20.68 1.69 -2.79
CA LEU A 108 -20.21 2.46 -1.63
C LEU A 108 -18.74 2.15 -1.30
N LEU A 109 -18.34 0.89 -1.47
CA LEU A 109 -16.97 0.46 -1.28
C LEU A 109 -16.02 1.12 -2.31
N THR A 110 -16.46 1.19 -3.57
CA THR A 110 -15.71 1.86 -4.65
C THR A 110 -15.58 3.37 -4.40
N TYR A 111 -16.65 4.04 -3.96
CA TYR A 111 -16.60 5.45 -3.58
C TYR A 111 -15.70 5.68 -2.37
N ALA A 112 -15.79 4.84 -1.33
CA ALA A 112 -14.93 4.93 -0.16
C ALA A 112 -13.45 4.78 -0.55
N PHE A 113 -13.15 3.86 -1.48
CA PHE A 113 -11.80 3.67 -2.01
C PHE A 113 -11.31 4.90 -2.80
N ALA A 114 -12.15 5.44 -3.69
CA ALA A 114 -11.81 6.63 -4.47
C ALA A 114 -11.56 7.86 -3.58
N VAL A 115 -12.39 8.07 -2.55
CA VAL A 115 -12.20 9.13 -1.56
C VAL A 115 -10.89 8.94 -0.79
N LEU A 116 -10.59 7.70 -0.38
CA LEU A 116 -9.33 7.39 0.30
C LEU A 116 -8.11 7.70 -0.57
N LEU A 117 -8.15 7.29 -1.86
CA LEU A 117 -7.11 7.61 -2.84
C LEU A 117 -6.93 9.13 -2.98
N ALA A 118 -8.03 9.87 -3.11
CA ALA A 118 -8.01 11.33 -3.24
C ALA A 118 -7.41 12.01 -2.00
N LEU A 119 -7.81 11.58 -0.79
CA LEU A 119 -7.29 12.12 0.46
C LEU A 119 -5.78 11.87 0.63
N VAL A 120 -5.32 10.66 0.26
CA VAL A 120 -3.88 10.34 0.33
C VAL A 120 -3.09 11.12 -0.70
N SER A 121 -3.58 11.21 -1.94
CA SER A 121 -2.95 12.02 -3.00
C SER A 121 -2.84 13.49 -2.58
N LEU A 122 -3.91 14.06 -2.05
CA LEU A 122 -3.95 15.43 -1.56
C LEU A 122 -2.93 15.63 -0.42
N LYS A 123 -2.92 14.73 0.55
CA LYS A 123 -1.97 14.77 1.68
C LYS A 123 -0.52 14.69 1.19
N MET A 124 -0.21 13.84 0.21
CA MET A 124 1.15 13.73 -0.34
C MET A 124 1.58 15.00 -1.07
N VAL A 125 0.70 15.62 -1.86
CA VAL A 125 0.98 16.90 -2.54
C VAL A 125 1.20 18.01 -1.52
N PHE A 126 0.35 18.14 -0.50
CA PHE A 126 0.53 19.16 0.53
C PHE A 126 1.80 18.94 1.37
N GLN A 127 2.14 17.71 1.67
CA GLN A 127 3.33 17.38 2.45
C GLN A 127 4.61 17.75 1.72
N SER A 128 4.68 17.53 0.40
CA SER A 128 5.83 17.94 -0.43
C SER A 128 6.02 19.47 -0.47
N SER A 129 4.94 20.23 -0.28
CA SER A 129 4.99 21.70 -0.22
C SER A 129 5.40 22.22 1.16
N ILE A 130 5.02 21.53 2.23
CA ILE A 130 5.31 21.93 3.62
C ILE A 130 6.76 21.62 4.01
N ASP A 131 7.33 20.51 3.55
CA ASP A 131 8.73 20.15 3.83
C ASP A 131 9.71 21.19 3.23
N ARG A 132 9.34 21.85 2.14
CA ARG A 132 10.12 23.01 1.62
C ARG A 132 10.09 24.23 2.54
N SER A 133 9.02 24.42 3.32
CA SER A 133 8.85 25.59 4.19
C SER A 133 9.38 25.35 5.61
N SER A 134 9.41 24.10 6.08
CA SER A 134 9.81 23.76 7.45
C SER A 134 11.31 23.68 7.65
N VAL A 135 12.11 23.57 6.59
CA VAL A 135 13.57 23.71 6.65
C VAL A 135 13.99 25.15 7.10
N VAL A 136 13.11 26.14 6.93
CA VAL A 136 13.36 27.56 7.25
C VAL A 136 12.92 27.93 8.68
N LYS A 137 11.99 27.19 9.29
CA LYS A 137 11.52 27.44 10.66
C LYS A 137 11.87 26.27 11.56
N GLY A 138 12.86 26.48 12.43
CA GLY A 138 13.34 25.51 13.43
C GLY A 138 12.32 25.06 14.48
N GLU A 139 11.04 24.94 14.15
CA GLU A 139 9.99 24.32 14.94
C GLU A 139 10.04 22.81 14.71
N ARG A 140 10.92 22.14 15.47
CA ARG A 140 10.75 20.70 15.74
C ARG A 140 9.42 20.53 16.47
N ALA A 141 8.33 20.33 15.71
CA ALA A 141 7.06 19.89 16.26
C ALA A 141 7.34 18.73 17.23
N ARG A 142 6.75 18.78 18.40
CA ARG A 142 6.97 17.84 19.51
C ARG A 142 6.48 16.46 19.07
N LYS A 143 7.35 15.71 18.38
CA LYS A 143 7.01 14.37 17.84
C LYS A 143 6.71 13.42 19.00
N VAL A 144 5.65 12.65 18.86
CA VAL A 144 5.14 11.74 19.90
C VAL A 144 6.11 10.59 20.15
N CYS A 145 6.76 10.09 19.08
CA CYS A 145 7.67 8.95 19.13
C CYS A 145 9.12 9.43 18.97
N ARG A 146 9.79 9.69 20.11
CA ARG A 146 11.19 10.11 20.13
C ARG A 146 12.13 8.92 20.04
N ILE A 147 13.24 9.13 19.34
CA ILE A 147 14.36 8.20 19.30
C ILE A 147 15.37 8.67 20.33
N ASP A 148 15.85 7.77 21.17
CA ASP A 148 16.96 7.99 22.08
C ASP A 148 18.24 8.20 21.24
N PRO A 149 18.92 9.35 21.37
CA PRO A 149 20.12 9.65 20.59
C PRO A 149 21.29 8.70 20.89
N ASP A 150 21.36 8.16 22.10
CA ASP A 150 22.47 7.30 22.54
C ASP A 150 22.30 5.84 22.07
N THR A 151 21.07 5.34 22.08
CA THR A 151 20.78 3.94 21.72
C THR A 151 20.14 3.78 20.35
N GLY A 152 19.72 4.85 19.71
CA GLY A 152 19.00 4.85 18.42
C GLY A 152 17.67 4.09 18.47
N ARG A 153 17.11 3.79 19.64
CA ARG A 153 15.87 3.04 19.85
C ARG A 153 14.73 4.00 20.18
N PHE A 154 13.49 3.57 19.88
CA PHE A 154 12.32 4.33 20.32
C PHE A 154 12.21 4.34 21.85
N LEU A 155 11.97 5.52 22.41
CA LEU A 155 11.52 5.67 23.78
C LEU A 155 10.06 5.22 23.88
N TRP A 156 9.89 4.00 24.39
CA TRP A 156 8.57 3.41 24.56
C TRP A 156 7.83 4.12 25.71
N ASN A 157 6.84 4.91 25.33
CA ASN A 157 5.90 5.53 26.26
C ASN A 157 4.48 5.05 25.88
N ARG A 158 3.53 5.16 26.82
CA ARG A 158 2.10 4.85 26.57
C ARG A 158 1.57 5.57 25.33
N ASN A 159 1.97 6.82 25.11
CA ASN A 159 1.56 7.60 23.94
C ASN A 159 2.14 7.06 22.63
N SER A 160 3.40 6.60 22.63
CA SER A 160 4.04 5.98 21.46
C SER A 160 3.38 4.65 21.13
N PHE A 161 3.08 3.83 22.13
CA PHE A 161 2.37 2.57 21.94
C PHE A 161 0.96 2.80 21.38
N ALA A 162 0.20 3.74 21.95
CA ALA A 162 -1.14 4.09 21.47
C ALA A 162 -1.11 4.61 20.02
N ALA A 163 -0.11 5.44 19.66
CA ALA A 163 0.05 5.96 18.31
C ALA A 163 0.31 4.82 17.31
N PHE A 164 1.28 3.92 17.60
CA PHE A 164 1.57 2.79 16.72
C PHE A 164 0.41 1.80 16.62
N SER A 165 -0.29 1.53 17.73
CA SER A 165 -1.47 0.69 17.74
C SER A 165 -2.62 1.30 16.93
N GLY A 166 -2.83 2.61 17.04
CA GLY A 166 -3.83 3.34 16.25
C GLY A 166 -3.52 3.31 14.75
N ILE A 167 -2.26 3.59 14.36
CA ILE A 167 -1.81 3.53 12.97
C ILE A 167 -2.02 2.10 12.42
N GLY A 168 -1.59 1.08 13.17
CA GLY A 168 -1.74 -0.31 12.79
C GLY A 168 -3.21 -0.73 12.66
N GLY A 169 -4.05 -0.38 13.64
CA GLY A 169 -5.48 -0.71 13.64
C GLY A 169 -6.22 -0.12 12.44
N VAL A 170 -6.07 1.18 12.18
CA VAL A 170 -6.69 1.84 11.00
C VAL A 170 -6.16 1.24 9.70
N SER A 171 -4.84 1.00 9.63
CA SER A 171 -4.22 0.34 8.48
C SER A 171 -4.80 -1.06 8.23
N GLY A 172 -5.03 -1.84 9.29
CA GLY A 172 -5.63 -3.16 9.21
C GLY A 172 -7.09 -3.15 8.75
N VAL A 173 -7.92 -2.23 9.26
CA VAL A 173 -9.29 -2.04 8.76
C VAL A 173 -9.29 -1.68 7.28
N CYS A 174 -8.46 -0.71 6.86
CA CYS A 174 -8.32 -0.36 5.44
C CYS A 174 -7.81 -1.53 4.60
N SER A 175 -6.87 -2.32 5.11
CA SER A 175 -6.35 -3.51 4.43
C SER A 175 -7.43 -4.56 4.25
N GLY A 176 -8.22 -4.84 5.29
CA GLY A 176 -9.33 -5.78 5.24
C GLY A 176 -10.48 -5.35 4.35
N MET A 177 -10.78 -4.04 4.32
CA MET A 177 -11.89 -3.49 3.54
C MET A 177 -11.54 -3.34 2.06
N LEU A 178 -10.34 -2.88 1.74
CA LEU A 178 -9.96 -2.41 0.40
C LEU A 178 -8.80 -3.20 -0.24
N GLY A 179 -8.19 -4.12 0.48
CA GLY A 179 -7.09 -4.94 -0.05
C GLY A 179 -5.77 -4.19 -0.28
N VAL A 180 -5.56 -3.06 0.38
CA VAL A 180 -4.45 -2.12 0.06
C VAL A 180 -3.18 -2.40 0.87
N GLY A 181 -3.23 -3.28 1.85
CA GLY A 181 -2.09 -3.55 2.74
C GLY A 181 -1.72 -2.42 3.70
N GLY A 182 -2.42 -1.28 3.66
CA GLY A 182 -2.30 -0.17 4.63
C GLY A 182 -1.02 0.67 4.59
N GLY A 183 -0.06 0.37 3.72
CA GLY A 183 1.24 1.05 3.64
C GLY A 183 1.15 2.55 3.39
N PHE A 184 0.17 2.98 2.61
CA PHE A 184 -0.10 4.38 2.29
C PHE A 184 -0.45 5.23 3.53
N LEU A 185 -0.98 4.61 4.57
CA LEU A 185 -1.29 5.26 5.84
C LEU A 185 -0.10 5.20 6.80
N ILE A 186 0.61 4.07 6.81
CA ILE A 186 1.74 3.82 7.72
C ILE A 186 2.88 4.80 7.44
N VAL A 187 3.30 4.97 6.17
CA VAL A 187 4.44 5.82 5.80
C VAL A 187 4.23 7.27 6.26
N PRO A 188 3.16 7.99 5.87
CA PRO A 188 2.98 9.38 6.28
C PRO A 188 2.73 9.52 7.78
N SER A 189 2.03 8.57 8.41
CA SER A 189 1.78 8.60 9.84
C SER A 189 3.06 8.38 10.65
N LEU A 190 3.91 7.45 10.22
CA LEU A 190 5.19 7.17 10.85
C LEU A 190 6.16 8.34 10.70
N HIS A 191 6.22 8.96 9.53
CA HIS A 191 7.05 10.13 9.26
C HIS A 191 6.64 11.35 10.10
N GLN A 192 5.33 11.57 10.29
CA GLN A 192 4.83 12.66 11.13
C GLN A 192 5.02 12.42 12.62
N SER A 193 4.88 11.16 13.07
CA SER A 193 4.89 10.81 14.49
C SER A 193 6.28 10.54 15.04
N SER A 194 7.28 10.28 14.19
CA SER A 194 8.62 9.85 14.61
C SER A 194 9.75 10.65 13.95
N ASP A 195 10.95 10.59 14.56
CA ASP A 195 12.19 11.21 14.04
C ASP A 195 12.98 10.24 13.13
N LEU A 196 12.29 9.29 12.46
CA LEU A 196 12.94 8.33 11.57
C LEU A 196 13.39 8.98 10.27
N SER A 197 14.52 8.50 9.74
CA SER A 197 14.91 8.81 8.36
C SER A 197 13.89 8.21 7.38
N ILE A 198 13.76 8.80 6.19
CA ILE A 198 12.83 8.32 5.14
C ILE A 198 13.10 6.84 4.84
N ALA A 199 14.37 6.45 4.67
CA ALA A 199 14.74 5.06 4.41
C ALA A 199 14.28 4.09 5.53
N SER A 200 14.44 4.49 6.81
CA SER A 200 13.98 3.68 7.94
C SER A 200 12.46 3.63 8.04
N THR A 201 11.77 4.72 7.69
CA THR A 201 10.30 4.79 7.63
C THR A 201 9.76 3.83 6.57
N VAL A 202 10.30 3.88 5.36
CA VAL A 202 9.92 2.99 4.24
C VAL A 202 10.21 1.53 4.60
N ALA A 203 11.39 1.22 5.13
CA ALA A 203 11.75 -0.16 5.50
C ALA A 203 10.82 -0.71 6.61
N THR A 204 10.50 0.10 7.63
CA THR A 204 9.60 -0.29 8.72
C THR A 204 8.16 -0.45 8.22
N SER A 205 7.71 0.44 7.33
CA SER A 205 6.41 0.33 6.67
C SER A 205 6.29 -0.95 5.86
N LEU A 206 7.29 -1.28 5.01
CA LEU A 206 7.28 -2.51 4.23
C LEU A 206 7.20 -3.76 5.11
N ALA A 207 7.92 -3.79 6.24
CA ALA A 207 7.82 -4.89 7.19
C ALA A 207 6.40 -5.01 7.79
N THR A 208 5.79 -3.88 8.16
CA THR A 208 4.42 -3.86 8.68
C THR A 208 3.41 -4.28 7.62
N VAL A 209 3.55 -3.74 6.40
CA VAL A 209 2.67 -4.04 5.26
C VAL A 209 2.74 -5.53 4.91
N ALA A 210 3.93 -6.13 4.86
CA ALA A 210 4.09 -7.55 4.60
C ALA A 210 3.31 -8.41 5.61
N LEU A 211 3.42 -8.09 6.90
CA LEU A 211 2.72 -8.81 7.95
C LEU A 211 1.20 -8.59 7.92
N VAL A 212 0.75 -7.34 7.75
CA VAL A 212 -0.69 -7.00 7.71
C VAL A 212 -1.33 -7.60 6.47
N SER A 213 -0.72 -7.43 5.29
CA SER A 213 -1.27 -7.99 4.04
C SER A 213 -1.29 -9.52 4.07
N GLY A 214 -0.22 -10.16 4.58
CA GLY A 214 -0.16 -11.61 4.73
C GLY A 214 -1.21 -12.13 5.72
N GLY A 215 -1.35 -11.47 6.87
CA GLY A 215 -2.37 -11.83 7.86
C GLY A 215 -3.78 -11.63 7.33
N THR A 216 -4.05 -10.51 6.63
CA THR A 216 -5.36 -10.25 6.02
C THR A 216 -5.66 -11.24 4.90
N ALA A 217 -4.69 -11.55 4.03
CA ALA A 217 -4.84 -12.56 2.98
C ALA A 217 -5.15 -13.93 3.57
N ALA A 218 -4.44 -14.34 4.63
CA ALA A 218 -4.72 -15.59 5.32
C ALA A 218 -6.16 -15.64 5.88
N LEU A 219 -6.66 -14.56 6.46
CA LEU A 219 -8.04 -14.47 6.94
C LEU A 219 -9.07 -14.64 5.81
N ILE A 220 -8.80 -14.03 4.62
CA ILE A 220 -9.67 -14.14 3.45
C ILE A 220 -9.66 -15.57 2.89
N PHE A 221 -8.48 -16.22 2.84
CA PHE A 221 -8.38 -17.62 2.41
C PHE A 221 -9.11 -18.58 3.35
N LEU A 222 -9.10 -18.32 4.66
CA LEU A 222 -9.91 -19.10 5.62
C LEU A 222 -11.41 -18.99 5.36
N GLN A 223 -11.88 -17.94 4.67
CA GLN A 223 -13.27 -17.78 4.25
C GLN A 223 -13.57 -18.48 2.91
N GLY A 224 -12.61 -19.22 2.34
CA GLY A 224 -12.78 -20.00 1.11
C GLY A 224 -12.58 -19.20 -0.19
N VAL A 225 -12.11 -17.95 -0.12
CA VAL A 225 -11.81 -17.18 -1.33
C VAL A 225 -10.44 -17.61 -1.88
N GLY A 226 -10.42 -18.12 -3.11
CA GLY A 226 -9.20 -18.58 -3.79
C GLY A 226 -8.59 -17.51 -4.70
N ILE A 227 -7.37 -17.79 -5.18
CA ILE A 227 -6.68 -17.00 -6.21
C ILE A 227 -6.72 -17.80 -7.51
N THR A 228 -7.04 -17.13 -8.62
CA THR A 228 -7.02 -17.72 -9.96
C THR A 228 -5.57 -17.88 -10.44
N ALA A 229 -5.27 -18.93 -11.19
CA ALA A 229 -3.92 -19.17 -11.72
C ALA A 229 -3.43 -18.02 -12.62
N ASP A 230 -4.34 -17.35 -13.32
CA ASP A 230 -4.04 -16.21 -14.20
C ASP A 230 -3.44 -15.02 -13.45
N SER A 231 -3.76 -14.86 -12.16
CA SER A 231 -3.21 -13.80 -11.32
C SER A 231 -1.71 -13.96 -11.00
N ALA A 232 -1.13 -15.12 -11.28
CA ALA A 232 0.29 -15.39 -11.00
C ALA A 232 1.21 -14.44 -11.78
N PHE A 233 0.86 -14.08 -13.00
CA PHE A 233 1.64 -13.13 -13.81
C PHE A 233 1.68 -11.75 -13.17
N PHE A 234 0.55 -11.27 -12.66
CA PHE A 234 0.49 -10.00 -11.93
C PHE A 234 1.34 -10.05 -10.64
N ILE A 235 1.24 -11.12 -9.86
CA ILE A 235 2.03 -11.30 -8.62
C ILE A 235 3.52 -11.26 -8.94
N LEU A 236 3.97 -12.01 -9.94
CA LEU A 236 5.37 -12.06 -10.35
C LEU A 236 5.88 -10.70 -10.85
N SER A 237 5.07 -9.97 -11.59
CA SER A 237 5.45 -8.65 -12.10
C SER A 237 5.54 -7.60 -11.00
N VAL A 238 4.65 -7.63 -9.98
CA VAL A 238 4.75 -6.77 -8.79
C VAL A 238 6.05 -7.05 -8.04
N VAL A 239 6.41 -8.31 -7.88
CA VAL A 239 7.68 -8.70 -7.25
C VAL A 239 8.87 -8.23 -8.07
N GLY A 240 8.84 -8.40 -9.40
CA GLY A 240 9.87 -7.91 -10.30
C GLY A 240 10.04 -6.39 -10.23
N GLY A 241 8.93 -5.64 -10.23
CA GLY A 241 8.92 -4.19 -10.07
C GLY A 241 9.52 -3.73 -8.75
N MET A 242 9.22 -4.45 -7.67
CA MET A 242 9.80 -4.19 -6.35
C MET A 242 11.31 -4.37 -6.33
N LEU A 243 11.82 -5.43 -6.96
CA LEU A 243 13.26 -5.69 -7.05
C LEU A 243 13.98 -4.61 -7.89
N LEU A 244 13.38 -4.22 -9.03
CA LEU A 244 13.89 -3.13 -9.84
C LEU A 244 13.93 -1.79 -9.10
N ALA A 245 12.87 -1.47 -8.37
CA ALA A 245 12.81 -0.26 -7.54
C ALA A 245 13.93 -0.20 -6.52
N ARG A 246 14.22 -1.33 -5.87
CA ARG A 246 15.31 -1.43 -4.89
C ARG A 246 16.69 -1.25 -5.52
N SER A 247 16.89 -1.76 -6.72
CA SER A 247 18.15 -1.56 -7.45
C SER A 247 18.36 -0.12 -7.88
N CYS A 248 17.28 0.63 -8.12
CA CYS A 248 17.30 2.01 -8.60
C CYS A 248 17.06 3.07 -7.51
N SER A 249 16.86 2.68 -6.26
CA SER A 249 16.45 3.58 -5.16
C SER A 249 17.46 4.71 -4.85
N GLY A 250 18.70 4.62 -5.32
CA GLY A 250 19.71 5.68 -5.18
C GLY A 250 19.71 6.75 -6.28
N LEU A 251 18.92 6.57 -7.34
CA LEU A 251 18.97 7.42 -8.54
C LEU A 251 17.81 8.42 -8.66
N LEU A 252 16.72 8.21 -7.92
CA LEU A 252 15.50 9.00 -8.07
C LEU A 252 15.29 9.96 -6.90
N SER A 253 15.02 11.22 -7.22
CA SER A 253 14.67 12.25 -6.23
C SER A 253 13.27 12.00 -5.67
N ASP A 254 13.13 12.09 -4.34
CA ASP A 254 11.88 11.86 -3.59
C ASP A 254 10.68 12.66 -4.14
N LEU A 255 10.93 13.85 -4.68
CA LEU A 255 9.88 14.72 -5.21
C LEU A 255 9.16 14.11 -6.42
N TYR A 256 9.92 13.57 -7.38
CA TYR A 256 9.34 12.94 -8.58
C TYR A 256 8.52 11.71 -8.22
N LEU A 257 8.92 10.98 -7.18
CA LEU A 257 8.21 9.80 -6.69
C LEU A 257 6.86 10.17 -6.07
N HIS A 258 6.82 11.19 -5.22
CA HIS A 258 5.58 11.63 -4.59
C HIS A 258 4.59 12.22 -5.58
N VAL A 259 5.06 13.04 -6.52
CA VAL A 259 4.21 13.64 -7.55
C VAL A 259 3.71 12.58 -8.53
N GLY A 260 4.58 11.69 -8.99
CA GLY A 260 4.20 10.59 -9.89
C GLY A 260 3.18 9.66 -9.25
N PHE A 261 3.37 9.29 -7.99
CA PHE A 261 2.42 8.47 -7.24
C PHE A 261 1.07 9.17 -7.07
N ALA A 262 1.08 10.45 -6.65
CA ALA A 262 -0.15 11.22 -6.46
C ALA A 262 -0.93 11.38 -7.79
N SER A 263 -0.25 11.60 -8.91
CA SER A 263 -0.91 11.71 -10.21
C SER A 263 -1.57 10.41 -10.65
N VAL A 264 -0.87 9.27 -10.52
CA VAL A 264 -1.43 7.95 -10.85
C VAL A 264 -2.62 7.61 -9.95
N ALA A 265 -2.50 7.86 -8.63
CA ALA A 265 -3.58 7.61 -7.69
C ALA A 265 -4.82 8.49 -7.98
N THR A 266 -4.62 9.76 -8.35
CA THR A 266 -5.73 10.67 -8.71
C THR A 266 -6.42 10.23 -10.01
N ILE A 267 -5.65 9.85 -11.03
CA ILE A 267 -6.19 9.32 -12.29
C ILE A 267 -6.99 8.04 -12.03
N ALA A 268 -6.43 7.10 -11.25
CA ALA A 268 -7.10 5.86 -10.90
C ALA A 268 -8.42 6.10 -10.16
N ALA A 269 -8.44 7.04 -9.19
CA ALA A 269 -9.65 7.43 -8.49
C ALA A 269 -10.71 8.00 -9.45
N GLY A 270 -10.31 8.88 -10.36
CA GLY A 270 -11.21 9.47 -11.37
C GLY A 270 -11.81 8.42 -12.30
N VAL A 271 -11.01 7.49 -12.79
CA VAL A 271 -11.48 6.41 -13.67
C VAL A 271 -12.42 5.46 -12.93
N MET A 272 -12.14 5.11 -11.68
CA MET A 272 -13.05 4.27 -10.87
C MET A 272 -14.41 4.93 -10.66
N ILE A 273 -14.44 6.22 -10.35
CA ILE A 273 -15.70 6.99 -10.20
C ILE A 273 -16.45 7.03 -11.53
N TYR A 274 -15.75 7.28 -12.65
CA TYR A 274 -16.36 7.34 -13.97
C TYR A 274 -16.96 5.99 -14.38
N GLN A 275 -16.25 4.88 -14.21
CA GLN A 275 -16.76 3.54 -14.49
C GLN A 275 -18.00 3.22 -13.66
N GLN A 276 -17.97 3.57 -12.36
CA GLN A 276 -19.12 3.34 -11.47
C GLN A 276 -20.35 4.16 -11.88
N SER A 277 -20.17 5.40 -12.34
CA SER A 277 -21.27 6.25 -12.80
C SER A 277 -21.95 5.71 -14.05
N GLN A 278 -21.23 5.01 -14.91
CA GLN A 278 -21.78 4.37 -16.11
C GLN A 278 -22.61 3.10 -15.78
N VAL A 279 -22.19 2.33 -14.77
CA VAL A 279 -22.90 1.11 -14.33
C VAL A 279 -24.15 1.45 -13.53
N GLY A 280 -24.13 2.51 -12.72
CA GLY A 280 -25.30 2.96 -11.92
C GLY A 280 -26.35 3.73 -12.72
N GLY A 281 -26.12 4.05 -13.99
CA GLY A 281 -27.03 4.76 -14.89
C GLY A 281 -27.84 3.83 -15.82
N MET A 282 -27.68 2.52 -15.73
CA MET A 282 -28.49 1.50 -16.41
C MET A 282 -29.46 0.84 -15.41
#